data_82d929d724610b1a9bc7bf7e858b9280
#
_entry.id   82d929d724610b1a9bc7bf7e858b9280
#
_cell.length_a   1.000
_cell.length_b   1.000
_cell.length_c   1.000
_cell.angle_alpha   90.00
_cell.angle_beta   90.00
_cell.angle_gamma   90.00
#
_symmetry.space_group_name_H-M   'P 1'
#
loop_
_entity.id
_entity.type
_entity.pdbx_description
1 polymer ?
#
loop_
_entity_poly.entity_id
_entity_poly.type
_entity_poly.pdbx_seq_one_letter_code
_entity_poly.pdbx_strand_id
1 'polypeptide(L)'
;MAVFLWIYGFMSPIAGMIADRVNRKWLVVGSLFVWSGVTYLMGYADNFHELYWLRAVMGVSEALYIPSALSLIADWHQGKSRSLAIGVHMTGLYVGQAIGGFGATVAAIFSWHTTFHWFGIVGMIYSVVLIFLLRENPDRMIAEQPSSAAGKEKRPSLFGGLSMLFSTWAFWIILFYFAAPSLPGWATKNWLPTLFSESLDIPMAEAGPISTITIAFSSFVGVILGGI
;
A
#
# COMPACT_ATOMS: atom_id res chain seq x y z
N MET A 1 9.60 12.59 1.22
CA MET A 1 8.55 11.93 0.39
C MET A 1 9.12 11.21 -0.82
N ALA A 2 9.96 11.86 -1.64
CA ALA A 2 10.47 11.27 -2.88
C ALA A 2 11.19 9.92 -2.71
N VAL A 3 12.07 9.76 -1.72
CA VAL A 3 12.81 8.51 -1.49
C VAL A 3 11.90 7.30 -1.29
N PHE A 4 10.82 7.46 -0.51
CA PHE A 4 9.81 6.42 -0.31
C PHE A 4 9.21 5.97 -1.64
N LEU A 5 8.75 6.91 -2.48
CA LEU A 5 8.11 6.61 -3.76
C LEU A 5 9.06 5.93 -4.75
N TRP A 6 10.32 6.38 -4.81
CA TRP A 6 11.32 5.75 -5.67
C TRP A 6 11.57 4.30 -5.26
N ILE A 7 11.81 4.08 -3.97
CA ILE A 7 12.09 2.72 -3.47
C ILE A 7 10.86 1.83 -3.60
N TYR A 8 9.67 2.33 -3.25
CA TYR A 8 8.41 1.63 -3.44
C TYR A 8 8.22 1.21 -4.91
N GLY A 9 8.44 2.14 -5.85
CA GLY A 9 8.30 1.86 -7.28
C GLY A 9 9.29 0.81 -7.79
N PHE A 10 10.58 0.91 -7.41
CA PHE A 10 11.59 -0.08 -7.79
C PHE A 10 11.37 -1.45 -7.15
N MET A 11 10.88 -1.48 -5.92
CA MET A 11 10.61 -2.72 -5.20
C MET A 11 9.31 -3.41 -5.64
N SER A 12 8.33 -2.69 -6.21
CA SER A 12 7.03 -3.24 -6.57
C SER A 12 7.09 -4.45 -7.53
N PRO A 13 7.88 -4.45 -8.63
CA PRO A 13 8.02 -5.64 -9.48
C PRO A 13 8.66 -6.81 -8.76
N ILE A 14 9.65 -6.54 -7.89
CA ILE A 14 10.33 -7.56 -7.08
C ILE A 14 9.34 -8.13 -6.05
N ALA A 15 8.57 -7.28 -5.42
CA ALA A 15 7.54 -7.65 -4.44
C ALA A 15 6.47 -8.57 -5.04
N GLY A 16 6.01 -8.28 -6.28
CA GLY A 16 5.11 -9.17 -7.01
C GLY A 16 5.67 -10.58 -7.17
N MET A 17 6.94 -10.69 -7.58
CA MET A 17 7.59 -11.99 -7.74
C MET A 17 7.85 -12.72 -6.43
N ILE A 18 8.12 -12.00 -5.34
CA ILE A 18 8.22 -12.58 -4.00
C ILE A 18 6.85 -13.11 -3.57
N ALA A 19 5.77 -12.34 -3.78
CA ALA A 19 4.40 -12.72 -3.47
C ALA A 19 3.94 -14.00 -4.19
N ASP A 20 4.50 -14.27 -5.37
CA ASP A 20 4.23 -15.50 -6.12
C ASP A 20 4.96 -16.73 -5.59
N ARG A 21 6.00 -16.54 -4.78
CA ARG A 21 6.89 -17.63 -4.31
C ARG A 21 6.80 -17.92 -2.83
N VAL A 22 6.28 -16.97 -2.05
CA VAL A 22 6.25 -17.02 -0.59
C VAL A 22 4.80 -17.06 -0.12
N ASN A 23 4.60 -17.55 1.10
CA ASN A 23 3.30 -17.53 1.76
C ASN A 23 2.80 -16.09 1.89
N ARG A 24 1.68 -15.78 1.25
CA ARG A 24 1.12 -14.41 1.13
C ARG A 24 0.66 -13.84 2.46
N LYS A 25 0.13 -14.68 3.35
CA LYS A 25 -0.25 -14.29 4.70
C LYS A 25 0.95 -13.67 5.43
N TRP A 26 2.09 -14.36 5.43
CA TRP A 26 3.28 -13.89 6.14
C TRP A 26 3.89 -12.65 5.50
N LEU A 27 3.75 -12.47 4.19
CA LEU A 27 4.15 -11.23 3.53
C LEU A 27 3.26 -10.05 3.94
N VAL A 28 1.93 -10.24 4.00
CA VAL A 28 1.00 -9.21 4.45
C VAL A 28 1.27 -8.82 5.89
N VAL A 29 1.34 -9.81 6.80
CA VAL A 29 1.58 -9.57 8.22
C VAL A 29 2.97 -8.97 8.46
N GLY A 30 4.00 -9.55 7.86
CA GLY A 30 5.38 -9.11 8.04
C GLY A 30 5.62 -7.70 7.48
N SER A 31 5.09 -7.39 6.29
CA SER A 31 5.19 -6.04 5.74
C SER A 31 4.51 -5.02 6.65
N LEU A 32 3.29 -5.30 7.11
CA LEU A 32 2.56 -4.42 8.03
C LEU A 32 3.32 -4.23 9.35
N PHE A 33 3.87 -5.30 9.92
CA PHE A 33 4.66 -5.20 11.15
C PHE A 33 5.90 -4.32 10.97
N VAL A 34 6.65 -4.54 9.88
CA VAL A 34 7.88 -3.78 9.61
C VAL A 34 7.56 -2.31 9.37
N TRP A 35 6.61 -1.95 8.51
CA TRP A 35 6.32 -0.53 8.28
C TRP A 35 5.73 0.16 9.51
N SER A 36 4.94 -0.56 10.33
CA SER A 36 4.43 -0.03 11.60
C SER A 36 5.56 0.20 12.60
N GLY A 37 6.52 -0.73 12.69
CA GLY A 37 7.74 -0.55 13.47
C GLY A 37 8.58 0.62 12.99
N VAL A 38 8.72 0.79 11.69
CA VAL A 38 9.40 1.97 11.09
C VAL A 38 8.64 3.25 11.43
N THR A 39 7.30 3.24 11.36
CA THR A 39 6.47 4.38 11.77
C THR A 39 6.72 4.73 13.23
N TYR A 40 6.76 3.74 14.12
CA TYR A 40 7.10 3.93 15.52
C TYR A 40 8.49 4.57 15.71
N LEU A 41 9.49 4.06 14.99
CA LEU A 41 10.87 4.59 15.03
C LEU A 41 10.97 6.01 14.49
N MET A 42 10.11 6.40 13.55
CA MET A 42 10.07 7.80 13.07
C MET A 42 9.72 8.78 14.19
N GLY A 43 9.02 8.34 15.24
CA GLY A 43 8.77 9.15 16.41
C GLY A 43 10.02 9.47 17.25
N TYR A 44 11.14 8.82 17.03
CA TYR A 44 12.44 9.12 17.67
C TYR A 44 13.38 9.90 16.76
N ALA A 45 12.98 10.20 15.54
CA ALA A 45 13.88 10.86 14.60
C ALA A 45 14.08 12.33 14.97
N ASP A 46 15.34 12.72 15.22
CA ASP A 46 15.73 14.07 15.59
C ASP A 46 16.24 14.90 14.40
N ASN A 47 16.50 14.23 13.26
CA ASN A 47 17.06 14.89 12.10
C ASN A 47 16.49 14.34 10.77
N PHE A 48 16.73 15.11 9.69
CA PHE A 48 16.25 14.76 8.35
C PHE A 48 16.83 13.44 7.83
N HIS A 49 18.10 13.11 8.14
CA HIS A 49 18.72 11.89 7.65
C HIS A 49 18.07 10.63 8.21
N GLU A 50 17.71 10.64 9.49
CA GLU A 50 17.01 9.53 10.13
C GLU A 50 15.63 9.32 9.49
N LEU A 51 14.84 10.38 9.32
CA LEU A 51 13.56 10.32 8.63
C LEU A 51 13.70 9.84 7.19
N TYR A 52 14.76 10.28 6.49
CA TYR A 52 15.04 9.87 5.12
C TYR A 52 15.24 8.35 5.00
N TRP A 53 16.10 7.77 5.84
CA TRP A 53 16.38 6.34 5.82
C TRP A 53 15.22 5.49 6.33
N LEU A 54 14.51 5.94 7.36
CA LEU A 54 13.29 5.28 7.82
C LEU A 54 12.23 5.26 6.71
N ARG A 55 12.05 6.33 5.96
CA ARG A 55 11.17 6.37 4.77
C ARG A 55 11.64 5.44 3.66
N ALA A 56 12.94 5.27 3.49
CA ALA A 56 13.49 4.32 2.54
C ALA A 56 13.11 2.87 2.91
N VAL A 57 13.31 2.48 4.17
CA VAL A 57 12.94 1.14 4.69
C VAL A 57 11.43 0.92 4.61
N MET A 58 10.63 1.94 4.91
CA MET A 58 9.17 1.90 4.78
C MET A 58 8.76 1.58 3.35
N GLY A 59 9.39 2.21 2.33
CA GLY A 59 9.10 1.94 0.92
C GLY A 59 9.34 0.50 0.51
N VAL A 60 10.40 -0.14 1.04
CA VAL A 60 10.66 -1.58 0.80
C VAL A 60 9.56 -2.45 1.39
N SER A 61 9.21 -2.22 2.66
CA SER A 61 8.25 -3.06 3.36
C SER A 61 6.83 -2.90 2.81
N GLU A 62 6.43 -1.68 2.51
CA GLU A 62 5.06 -1.38 2.04
C GLU A 62 4.83 -1.87 0.61
N ALA A 63 5.87 -1.92 -0.23
CA ALA A 63 5.77 -2.47 -1.59
C ALA A 63 5.33 -3.94 -1.61
N LEU A 64 5.62 -4.71 -0.56
CA LEU A 64 5.25 -6.13 -0.44
C LEU A 64 3.76 -6.33 -0.15
N TYR A 65 3.08 -5.32 0.40
CA TYR A 65 1.71 -5.46 0.90
C TYR A 65 0.68 -5.65 -0.22
N ILE A 66 0.58 -4.70 -1.14
CA ILE A 66 -0.49 -4.68 -2.16
C ILE A 66 -0.49 -5.94 -3.04
N PRO A 67 0.63 -6.39 -3.64
CA PRO A 67 0.64 -7.61 -4.43
C PRO A 67 0.21 -8.83 -3.62
N SER A 68 0.68 -8.94 -2.39
CA SER A 68 0.36 -10.07 -1.50
C SER A 68 -1.10 -10.07 -1.07
N ALA A 69 -1.65 -8.92 -0.69
CA ALA A 69 -3.03 -8.78 -0.25
C ALA A 69 -4.02 -9.06 -1.39
N LEU A 70 -3.81 -8.48 -2.57
CA LEU A 70 -4.68 -8.71 -3.73
C LEU A 70 -4.63 -10.16 -4.20
N SER A 71 -3.45 -10.77 -4.17
CA SER A 71 -3.28 -12.18 -4.50
C SER A 71 -3.97 -13.09 -3.48
N LEU A 72 -3.86 -12.79 -2.17
CA LEU A 72 -4.54 -13.53 -1.11
C LEU A 72 -6.07 -13.44 -1.25
N ILE A 73 -6.60 -12.26 -1.57
CA ILE A 73 -8.03 -12.06 -1.86
C ILE A 73 -8.46 -12.90 -3.06
N ALA A 74 -7.65 -12.91 -4.13
CA ALA A 74 -7.93 -13.66 -5.34
C ALA A 74 -7.93 -15.18 -5.13
N ASP A 75 -7.16 -15.70 -4.16
CA ASP A 75 -7.13 -17.13 -3.83
C ASP A 75 -8.42 -17.62 -3.14
N TRP A 76 -9.08 -16.72 -2.39
CA TRP A 76 -10.32 -17.05 -1.68
C TRP A 76 -11.59 -16.70 -2.45
N HIS A 77 -11.49 -15.83 -3.47
CA HIS A 77 -12.65 -15.30 -4.19
C HIS A 77 -12.51 -15.49 -5.69
N GLN A 78 -13.55 -16.02 -6.33
CA GLN A 78 -13.59 -16.25 -7.77
C GLN A 78 -14.77 -15.52 -8.43
N GLY A 79 -14.66 -15.23 -9.72
CA GLY A 79 -15.73 -14.57 -10.49
C GLY A 79 -16.15 -13.21 -9.90
N LYS A 80 -17.45 -13.01 -9.76
CA LYS A 80 -18.04 -11.74 -9.25
C LYS A 80 -17.65 -11.43 -7.81
N SER A 81 -17.45 -12.44 -6.97
CA SER A 81 -17.05 -12.23 -5.56
C SER A 81 -15.65 -11.65 -5.43
N ARG A 82 -14.75 -11.92 -6.37
CA ARG A 82 -13.39 -11.36 -6.40
C ARG A 82 -13.41 -9.84 -6.57
N SER A 83 -14.18 -9.33 -7.53
CA SER A 83 -14.31 -7.88 -7.73
C SER A 83 -14.87 -7.18 -6.49
N LEU A 84 -15.90 -7.76 -5.87
CA LEU A 84 -16.49 -7.21 -4.65
C LEU A 84 -15.47 -7.19 -3.51
N ALA A 85 -14.75 -8.27 -3.26
CA ALA A 85 -13.77 -8.37 -2.19
C ALA A 85 -12.60 -7.37 -2.38
N ILE A 86 -12.13 -7.21 -3.63
CA ILE A 86 -11.13 -6.18 -3.97
C ILE A 86 -11.70 -4.79 -3.73
N GLY A 87 -12.95 -4.53 -4.13
CA GLY A 87 -13.63 -3.24 -3.90
C GLY A 87 -13.74 -2.90 -2.42
N VAL A 88 -14.12 -3.85 -1.57
CA VAL A 88 -14.16 -3.69 -0.10
C VAL A 88 -12.77 -3.38 0.45
N HIS A 89 -11.73 -4.10 -0.01
CA HIS A 89 -10.36 -3.84 0.39
C HIS A 89 -9.91 -2.42 0.01
N MET A 90 -10.21 -1.96 -1.21
CA MET A 90 -9.90 -0.60 -1.66
C MET A 90 -10.68 0.46 -0.88
N THR A 91 -11.93 0.19 -0.53
CA THR A 91 -12.71 1.06 0.37
C THR A 91 -12.03 1.21 1.72
N GLY A 92 -11.49 0.12 2.29
CA GLY A 92 -10.69 0.17 3.51
C GLY A 92 -9.48 1.09 3.42
N LEU A 93 -8.77 1.09 2.27
CA LEU A 93 -7.66 2.02 2.02
C LEU A 93 -8.11 3.49 2.02
N TYR A 94 -9.23 3.82 1.38
CA TYR A 94 -9.75 5.20 1.36
C TYR A 94 -10.22 5.66 2.74
N VAL A 95 -10.89 4.79 3.49
CA VAL A 95 -11.27 5.06 4.89
C VAL A 95 -10.03 5.29 5.75
N GLY A 96 -9.00 4.44 5.61
CA GLY A 96 -7.72 4.61 6.29
C GLY A 96 -7.04 5.94 5.96
N GLN A 97 -7.04 6.35 4.69
CA GLN A 97 -6.51 7.66 4.26
C GLN A 97 -7.27 8.83 4.88
N ALA A 98 -8.62 8.75 4.94
CA ALA A 98 -9.43 9.78 5.58
C ALA A 98 -9.12 9.92 7.07
N ILE A 99 -9.04 8.79 7.79
CA ILE A 99 -8.67 8.75 9.22
C ILE A 99 -7.23 9.27 9.41
N GLY A 100 -6.31 8.90 8.52
CA GLY A 100 -4.92 9.36 8.56
C GLY A 100 -4.76 10.88 8.48
N GLY A 101 -5.71 11.58 7.86
CA GLY A 101 -5.74 13.04 7.82
C GLY A 101 -5.84 13.70 9.21
N PHE A 102 -6.42 13.02 10.19
CA PHE A 102 -6.47 13.48 11.57
C PHE A 102 -5.12 13.38 12.29
N GLY A 103 -4.10 12.79 11.66
CA GLY A 103 -2.76 12.74 12.23
C GLY A 103 -2.20 14.11 12.57
N ALA A 104 -2.46 15.14 11.73
CA ALA A 104 -2.07 16.52 12.01
C ALA A 104 -2.81 17.10 13.24
N THR A 105 -4.09 16.78 13.41
CA THR A 105 -4.89 17.18 14.58
C THR A 105 -4.35 16.56 15.86
N VAL A 106 -4.03 15.27 15.83
CA VAL A 106 -3.44 14.54 16.97
C VAL A 106 -2.06 15.11 17.28
N ALA A 107 -1.26 15.41 16.28
CA ALA A 107 0.07 16.00 16.43
C ALA A 107 0.03 17.41 17.04
N ALA A 108 -1.00 18.19 16.75
CA ALA A 108 -1.20 19.51 17.34
C ALA A 108 -1.55 19.44 18.84
N ILE A 109 -2.21 18.36 19.29
CA ILE A 109 -2.60 18.17 20.70
C ILE A 109 -1.45 17.58 21.52
N PHE A 110 -0.77 16.58 21.03
CA PHE A 110 0.23 15.82 21.79
C PHE A 110 1.67 16.11 21.35
N SER A 111 2.03 15.83 20.14
CA SER A 111 3.22 16.13 19.34
C SER A 111 3.27 15.19 18.12
N TRP A 112 4.04 15.51 17.13
CA TRP A 112 4.20 14.62 15.98
C TRP A 112 5.00 13.35 16.35
N HIS A 113 5.94 13.41 17.28
CA HIS A 113 6.67 12.25 17.81
C HIS A 113 5.72 11.24 18.45
N THR A 114 4.87 11.72 19.37
CA THR A 114 3.86 10.90 20.05
C THR A 114 2.88 10.31 19.06
N THR A 115 2.47 11.05 18.05
CA THR A 115 1.56 10.59 17.00
C THR A 115 2.14 9.41 16.23
N PHE A 116 3.42 9.50 15.81
CA PHE A 116 4.10 8.38 15.16
C PHE A 116 4.23 7.16 16.05
N HIS A 117 4.52 7.34 17.34
CA HIS A 117 4.56 6.23 18.30
C HIS A 117 3.22 5.53 18.41
N TRP A 118 2.12 6.26 18.59
CA TRP A 118 0.80 5.66 18.66
C TRP A 118 0.41 4.92 17.40
N PHE A 119 0.59 5.53 16.24
CA PHE A 119 0.25 4.88 14.97
C PHE A 119 1.09 3.63 14.72
N GLY A 120 2.37 3.67 15.05
CA GLY A 120 3.25 2.51 14.95
C GLY A 120 2.81 1.36 15.88
N ILE A 121 2.51 1.66 17.15
CA ILE A 121 2.03 0.66 18.13
C ILE A 121 0.72 0.02 17.66
N VAL A 122 -0.26 0.84 17.27
CA VAL A 122 -1.56 0.34 16.78
C VAL A 122 -1.38 -0.57 15.58
N GLY A 123 -0.53 -0.18 14.62
CA GLY A 123 -0.23 -1.00 13.45
C GLY A 123 0.48 -2.32 13.79
N MET A 124 1.45 -2.32 14.72
CA MET A 124 2.10 -3.54 15.19
C MET A 124 1.12 -4.48 15.91
N ILE A 125 0.27 -3.96 16.79
CA ILE A 125 -0.77 -4.75 17.45
C ILE A 125 -1.72 -5.35 16.39
N TYR A 126 -2.14 -4.54 15.42
CA TYR A 126 -3.01 -5.01 14.35
C TYR A 126 -2.36 -6.12 13.50
N SER A 127 -1.06 -6.01 13.21
CA SER A 127 -0.34 -7.05 12.48
C SER A 127 -0.32 -8.38 13.25
N VAL A 128 -0.16 -8.33 14.59
CA VAL A 128 -0.25 -9.51 15.45
C VAL A 128 -1.66 -10.12 15.44
N VAL A 129 -2.70 -9.30 15.47
CA VAL A 129 -4.10 -9.77 15.35
C VAL A 129 -4.31 -10.47 14.01
N LEU A 130 -3.73 -9.94 12.91
CA LEU A 130 -3.82 -10.55 11.59
C LEU A 130 -3.16 -11.94 11.50
N ILE A 131 -2.19 -12.26 12.34
CA ILE A 131 -1.62 -13.64 12.39
C ILE A 131 -2.71 -14.66 12.66
N PHE A 132 -3.68 -14.33 13.49
CA PHE A 132 -4.77 -15.23 13.88
C PHE A 132 -5.96 -15.16 12.92
N LEU A 133 -6.22 -14.00 12.33
CA LEU A 133 -7.38 -13.79 11.45
C LEU A 133 -7.12 -14.21 10.01
N LEU A 134 -5.93 -13.95 9.46
CA LEU A 134 -5.61 -14.29 8.08
C LEU A 134 -5.28 -15.78 7.97
N ARG A 135 -5.82 -16.38 6.90
CA ARG A 135 -5.55 -17.78 6.54
C ARG A 135 -5.11 -17.86 5.09
N GLU A 136 -4.11 -18.69 4.83
CA GLU A 136 -3.73 -19.06 3.47
C GLU A 136 -4.75 -20.04 2.89
N ASN A 137 -4.99 -19.98 1.58
CA ASN A 137 -5.86 -20.95 0.93
C ASN A 137 -5.12 -22.30 0.77
N PRO A 138 -5.59 -23.40 1.40
CA PRO A 138 -4.90 -24.69 1.34
C PRO A 138 -4.87 -25.29 -0.06
N ASP A 139 -5.88 -25.03 -0.90
CA ASP A 139 -5.95 -25.56 -2.26
C ASP A 139 -4.83 -25.04 -3.15
N ARG A 140 -4.39 -23.79 -2.93
CA ARG A 140 -3.23 -23.23 -3.60
C ARG A 140 -1.94 -23.98 -3.24
N MET A 141 -1.75 -24.30 -1.97
CA MET A 141 -0.55 -25.02 -1.51
C MET A 141 -0.46 -26.41 -2.14
N ILE A 142 -1.61 -27.05 -2.40
CA ILE A 142 -1.69 -28.33 -3.09
C ILE A 142 -1.40 -28.17 -4.59
N ALA A 143 -1.96 -27.13 -5.22
CA ALA A 143 -1.75 -26.87 -6.64
C ALA A 143 -0.31 -26.46 -6.99
N GLU A 144 0.41 -25.84 -6.04
CA GLU A 144 1.82 -25.46 -6.21
C GLU A 144 2.82 -26.57 -5.86
N GLN A 145 2.37 -27.71 -5.30
CA GLN A 145 3.22 -28.87 -5.15
C GLN A 145 3.57 -29.41 -6.55
N PRO A 146 4.86 -29.62 -6.86
CA PRO A 146 5.25 -30.14 -8.15
C PRO A 146 4.61 -31.52 -8.31
N SER A 147 3.55 -31.59 -9.13
CA SER A 147 3.06 -32.88 -9.59
C SER A 147 4.20 -33.52 -10.39
N SER A 148 4.63 -34.69 -9.96
CA SER A 148 5.72 -35.42 -10.55
C SER A 148 5.50 -35.84 -12.02
N ALA A 149 4.37 -35.47 -12.62
CA ALA A 149 3.94 -35.85 -13.97
C ALA A 149 3.85 -34.68 -14.98
N ALA A 150 3.81 -33.42 -14.54
CA ALA A 150 3.83 -32.28 -15.48
C ALA A 150 5.27 -31.76 -15.57
N GLY A 151 5.85 -31.80 -16.77
CA GLY A 151 7.20 -31.32 -17.02
C GLY A 151 7.42 -29.96 -16.38
N LYS A 152 8.55 -29.80 -15.69
CA LYS A 152 8.96 -28.57 -15.01
C LYS A 152 8.96 -27.41 -16.01
N GLU A 153 7.84 -26.75 -16.19
CA GLU A 153 7.87 -25.40 -16.77
C GLU A 153 8.71 -24.54 -15.84
N LYS A 154 9.92 -24.24 -16.29
CA LYS A 154 10.82 -23.34 -15.57
C LYS A 154 10.12 -22.00 -15.42
N ARG A 155 9.70 -21.67 -14.20
CA ARG A 155 9.23 -20.32 -13.89
C ARG A 155 10.26 -19.31 -14.43
N PRO A 156 9.85 -18.30 -15.19
CA PRO A 156 10.79 -17.36 -15.78
C PRO A 156 11.66 -16.75 -14.67
N SER A 157 12.94 -16.51 -15.00
CA SER A 157 13.81 -15.74 -14.12
C SER A 157 13.28 -14.31 -13.99
N LEU A 158 13.72 -13.57 -12.95
CA LEU A 158 13.40 -12.14 -12.76
C LEU A 158 13.56 -11.33 -14.06
N PHE A 159 14.74 -11.47 -14.68
CA PHE A 159 15.06 -10.77 -15.92
C PHE A 159 14.23 -11.26 -17.12
N GLY A 160 13.93 -12.55 -17.18
CA GLY A 160 13.09 -13.11 -18.24
C GLY A 160 11.65 -12.61 -18.16
N GLY A 161 11.08 -12.52 -16.95
CA GLY A 161 9.75 -11.98 -16.72
C GLY A 161 9.65 -10.48 -17.06
N LEU A 162 10.63 -9.68 -16.62
CA LEU A 162 10.71 -8.26 -16.96
C LEU A 162 10.91 -8.03 -18.46
N SER A 163 11.81 -8.79 -19.09
CA SER A 163 12.02 -8.69 -20.55
C SER A 163 10.74 -9.00 -21.33
N MET A 164 9.98 -10.01 -20.92
CA MET A 164 8.69 -10.35 -21.53
C MET A 164 7.65 -9.23 -21.37
N LEU A 165 7.58 -8.61 -20.19
CA LEU A 165 6.69 -7.48 -19.94
C LEU A 165 7.06 -6.28 -20.83
N PHE A 166 8.32 -5.88 -20.85
CA PHE A 166 8.79 -4.72 -21.62
C PHE A 166 8.73 -4.93 -23.13
N SER A 167 8.74 -6.17 -23.63
CA SER A 167 8.59 -6.49 -25.04
C SER A 167 7.12 -6.40 -25.52
N THR A 168 6.16 -6.38 -24.60
CA THR A 168 4.73 -6.38 -24.94
C THR A 168 4.19 -4.95 -25.01
N TRP A 169 3.73 -4.52 -26.20
CA TRP A 169 3.19 -3.16 -26.40
C TRP A 169 1.99 -2.85 -25.49
N ALA A 170 1.11 -3.83 -25.25
CA ALA A 170 -0.02 -3.68 -24.34
C ALA A 170 0.41 -3.30 -22.91
N PHE A 171 1.57 -3.77 -22.45
CA PHE A 171 2.12 -3.38 -21.15
C PHE A 171 2.38 -1.86 -21.08
N TRP A 172 2.96 -1.27 -22.11
CA TRP A 172 3.25 0.17 -22.15
C TRP A 172 1.98 1.01 -22.18
N ILE A 173 0.95 0.58 -22.92
CA ILE A 173 -0.35 1.27 -22.95
C ILE A 173 -0.96 1.27 -21.54
N ILE A 174 -1.02 0.10 -20.89
CA ILE A 174 -1.57 -0.04 -19.53
C ILE A 174 -0.75 0.77 -18.52
N LEU A 175 0.58 0.68 -18.60
CA LEU A 175 1.48 1.45 -17.75
C LEU A 175 1.21 2.96 -17.87
N PHE A 176 1.10 3.47 -19.09
CA PHE A 176 0.84 4.90 -19.34
C PHE A 176 -0.55 5.31 -18.88
N TYR A 177 -1.55 4.46 -19.09
CA TYR A 177 -2.92 4.68 -18.64
C TYR A 177 -3.01 4.86 -17.11
N PHE A 178 -2.26 4.08 -16.34
CA PHE A 178 -2.23 4.21 -14.89
C PHE A 178 -1.26 5.29 -14.41
N ALA A 179 -0.12 5.49 -15.06
CA ALA A 179 0.88 6.45 -14.63
C ALA A 179 0.41 7.91 -14.84
N ALA A 180 -0.21 8.23 -15.96
CA ALA A 180 -0.60 9.59 -16.30
C ALA A 180 -1.55 10.24 -15.27
N PRO A 181 -2.65 9.62 -14.82
CA PRO A 181 -3.50 10.19 -13.77
C PRO A 181 -2.90 10.05 -12.37
N SER A 182 -1.97 9.11 -12.14
CA SER A 182 -1.35 8.91 -10.83
C SER A 182 -0.43 10.06 -10.44
N LEU A 183 0.31 10.65 -11.38
CA LEU A 183 1.22 11.76 -11.11
C LEU A 183 0.52 12.98 -10.47
N PRO A 184 -0.51 13.59 -11.10
CA PRO A 184 -1.24 14.68 -10.48
C PRO A 184 -1.99 14.25 -9.22
N GLY A 185 -2.51 13.01 -9.18
CA GLY A 185 -3.21 12.47 -8.01
C GLY A 185 -2.30 12.38 -6.78
N TRP A 186 -1.07 11.94 -6.93
CA TRP A 186 -0.09 11.91 -5.84
C TRP A 186 0.35 13.31 -5.41
N ALA A 187 0.58 14.22 -6.36
CA ALA A 187 0.89 15.62 -6.06
C ALA A 187 -0.24 16.26 -5.23
N THR A 188 -1.48 16.13 -5.69
CA THR A 188 -2.65 16.66 -4.98
C THR A 188 -2.76 16.08 -3.57
N LYS A 189 -2.69 14.75 -3.41
CA LYS A 189 -2.80 14.11 -2.08
C LYS A 189 -1.73 14.59 -1.09
N ASN A 190 -0.51 14.84 -1.55
CA ASN A 190 0.58 15.23 -0.66
C ASN A 190 0.58 16.73 -0.32
N TRP A 191 0.11 17.58 -1.24
CA TRP A 191 0.19 19.03 -1.07
C TRP A 191 -1.13 19.70 -0.73
N LEU A 192 -2.26 19.02 -0.90
CA LEU A 192 -3.58 19.60 -0.65
C LEU A 192 -3.77 20.12 0.79
N PRO A 193 -3.28 19.41 1.85
CA PRO A 193 -3.35 19.95 3.21
C PRO A 193 -2.60 21.29 3.36
N THR A 194 -1.39 21.36 2.79
CA THR A 194 -0.59 22.58 2.81
C THR A 194 -1.26 23.69 2.02
N LEU A 195 -1.78 23.37 0.82
CA LEU A 195 -2.51 24.31 -0.01
C LEU A 195 -3.74 24.89 0.71
N PHE A 196 -4.51 24.05 1.38
CA PHE A 196 -5.68 24.49 2.16
C PHE A 196 -5.26 25.36 3.35
N SER A 197 -4.20 24.96 4.06
CA SER A 197 -3.69 25.75 5.18
C SER A 197 -3.25 27.14 4.75
N GLU A 198 -2.51 27.26 3.65
CA GLU A 198 -2.01 28.55 3.15
C GLU A 198 -3.08 29.37 2.43
N SER A 199 -3.96 28.73 1.62
CA SER A 199 -4.94 29.48 0.82
C SER A 199 -6.17 29.90 1.60
N LEU A 200 -6.55 29.15 2.63
CA LEU A 200 -7.72 29.42 3.47
C LEU A 200 -7.35 30.04 4.83
N ASP A 201 -6.06 30.21 5.09
CA ASP A 201 -5.52 30.71 6.37
C ASP A 201 -6.04 29.93 7.58
N ILE A 202 -6.09 28.59 7.46
CA ILE A 202 -6.53 27.69 8.51
C ILE A 202 -5.37 26.85 9.08
N PRO A 203 -5.42 26.45 10.36
CA PRO A 203 -4.40 25.60 10.94
C PRO A 203 -4.26 24.25 10.21
N MET A 204 -3.05 23.71 10.14
CA MET A 204 -2.79 22.39 9.53
C MET A 204 -3.62 21.27 10.19
N ALA A 205 -3.94 21.42 11.47
CA ALA A 205 -4.80 20.50 12.23
C ALA A 205 -6.22 20.39 11.66
N GLU A 206 -6.71 21.44 11.00
CA GLU A 206 -8.01 21.49 10.32
C GLU A 206 -7.85 21.16 8.82
N ALA A 207 -6.83 21.70 8.18
CA ALA A 207 -6.55 21.48 6.77
C ALA A 207 -6.30 20.00 6.43
N GLY A 208 -5.64 19.25 7.31
CA GLY A 208 -5.39 17.82 7.15
C GLY A 208 -6.67 17.00 6.99
N PRO A 209 -7.58 16.98 7.98
CA PRO A 209 -8.86 16.29 7.88
C PRO A 209 -9.71 16.72 6.69
N ILE A 210 -9.85 18.03 6.46
CA ILE A 210 -10.66 18.58 5.37
C ILE A 210 -10.15 18.06 4.02
N SER A 211 -8.84 18.11 3.77
CA SER A 211 -8.25 17.67 2.51
C SER A 211 -8.42 16.17 2.28
N THR A 212 -8.17 15.34 3.30
CA THR A 212 -8.26 13.88 3.16
C THR A 212 -9.70 13.40 3.05
N ILE A 213 -10.65 13.99 3.78
CA ILE A 213 -12.08 13.69 3.65
C ILE A 213 -12.58 14.09 2.26
N THR A 214 -12.20 15.26 1.75
CA THR A 214 -12.57 15.73 0.41
C THR A 214 -12.06 14.74 -0.66
N ILE A 215 -10.81 14.30 -0.59
CA ILE A 215 -10.25 13.32 -1.51
C ILE A 215 -10.99 11.98 -1.40
N ALA A 216 -11.24 11.49 -0.20
CA ALA A 216 -11.93 10.22 0.04
C ALA A 216 -13.37 10.25 -0.51
N PHE A 217 -14.09 11.33 -0.26
CA PHE A 217 -15.46 11.53 -0.76
C PHE A 217 -15.51 11.61 -2.28
N SER A 218 -14.63 12.42 -2.89
CA SER A 218 -14.54 12.55 -4.34
C SER A 218 -14.18 11.22 -5.02
N SER A 219 -13.27 10.46 -4.40
CA SER A 219 -12.90 9.12 -4.89
C SER A 219 -14.06 8.14 -4.81
N PHE A 220 -14.83 8.17 -3.72
CA PHE A 220 -16.01 7.33 -3.55
C PHE A 220 -17.09 7.63 -4.60
N VAL A 221 -17.40 8.92 -4.80
CA VAL A 221 -18.35 9.36 -5.84
C VAL A 221 -17.85 8.95 -7.24
N GLY A 222 -16.55 9.13 -7.51
CA GLY A 222 -15.96 8.75 -8.80
C GLY A 222 -16.04 7.25 -9.08
N VAL A 223 -15.87 6.40 -8.07
CA VAL A 223 -16.01 4.94 -8.22
C VAL A 223 -17.44 4.54 -8.52
N ILE A 224 -18.43 5.17 -7.87
CA ILE A 224 -19.85 4.88 -8.13
C ILE A 224 -20.21 5.31 -9.55
N LEU A 225 -19.90 6.55 -9.95
CA LEU A 225 -20.24 7.08 -11.27
C LEU A 225 -19.48 6.40 -12.41
N GLY A 226 -18.26 5.97 -12.18
CA GLY A 226 -17.44 5.26 -13.18
C GLY A 226 -17.73 3.76 -13.28
N GLY A 227 -18.51 3.19 -12.35
CA GLY A 227 -18.92 1.79 -12.34
C GLY A 227 -20.31 1.52 -12.96
N ILE A 228 -21.02 2.58 -13.36
CA ILE A 228 -22.30 2.55 -14.06
C ILE A 228 -22.04 2.62 -15.56
#